data_0cb7e81faf5207b7f4727c111fd8129f
#
_entry.id   0cb7e81faf5207b7f4727c111fd8129f
#
_cell.length_a   1.000
_cell.length_b   1.000
_cell.length_c   1.000
_cell.angle_alpha   90.00
_cell.angle_beta   90.00
_cell.angle_gamma   90.00
#
_symmetry.space_group_name_H-M   'P 1'
#
loop_
_entity.id
_entity.type
_entity.pdbx_description
1 polymer ?
#
loop_
_entity_poly.entity_id
_entity_poly.type
_entity_poly.pdbx_seq_one_letter_code
_entity_poly.pdbx_strand_id
1 'polypeptide(L)'
;MNPPRTLMLAAPKGHATTRGKRLRLRDFRDAPFIWFHRWANPVYYDRIMQVCVQGGLTSPRIVQHVVDQATILSLVSCRLGVAFVSETTHWHCPRGVTLLPVVDLDFPLPFYLIWRKDDPSALLQRFVAQVEAAQC
;
A
#
# COMPACT_ATOMS: atom_id res chain seq x y z
N MET A 1 -19.14 9.60 1.62
CA MET A 1 -18.05 8.87 2.30
C MET A 1 -17.16 8.24 1.24
N ASN A 2 -15.93 8.69 1.13
CA ASN A 2 -14.98 7.97 0.28
C ASN A 2 -14.75 6.57 0.86
N PRO A 3 -14.76 5.51 0.04
CA PRO A 3 -14.43 4.19 0.54
C PRO A 3 -13.04 4.20 1.19
N PRO A 4 -12.82 3.41 2.22
CA PRO A 4 -11.50 3.33 2.83
C PRO A 4 -10.50 2.92 1.75
N ARG A 5 -9.40 3.66 1.67
CA ARG A 5 -8.33 3.34 0.74
C ARG A 5 -7.74 1.99 1.13
N THR A 6 -7.41 1.20 0.16
CA THR A 6 -6.89 -0.15 0.37
C THR A 6 -5.49 -0.31 -0.20
N LEU A 7 -4.85 -1.41 0.16
CA LEU A 7 -3.61 -1.83 -0.48
C LEU A 7 -3.88 -2.52 -1.82
N MET A 8 -2.96 -2.31 -2.73
CA MET A 8 -2.87 -3.02 -4.01
C MET A 8 -1.49 -3.65 -4.16
N LEU A 9 -1.38 -4.61 -5.05
CA LEU A 9 -0.10 -5.17 -5.44
C LEU A 9 0.48 -4.38 -6.61
N ALA A 10 1.67 -3.84 -6.43
CA ALA A 10 2.48 -3.31 -7.52
C ALA A 10 3.33 -4.43 -8.10
N ALA A 11 3.20 -4.67 -9.40
CA ALA A 11 3.97 -5.68 -10.11
C ALA A 11 4.53 -5.12 -11.43
N PRO A 12 5.65 -5.66 -11.93
CA PRO A 12 6.11 -5.32 -13.26
C PRO A 12 5.05 -5.68 -14.30
N LYS A 13 4.89 -4.86 -15.34
CA LYS A 13 3.99 -5.19 -16.45
C LYS A 13 4.36 -6.54 -17.06
N GLY A 14 3.34 -7.38 -17.30
CA GLY A 14 3.54 -8.71 -17.86
C GLY A 14 4.06 -9.75 -16.87
N HIS A 15 4.01 -9.49 -15.58
CA HIS A 15 4.37 -10.48 -14.56
C HIS A 15 3.52 -11.76 -14.72
N ALA A 16 4.17 -12.92 -14.72
CA ALA A 16 3.52 -14.20 -15.06
C ALA A 16 2.30 -14.56 -14.21
N THR A 17 2.35 -14.20 -12.91
CA THR A 17 1.26 -14.49 -11.96
C THR A 17 0.00 -13.67 -12.23
N THR A 18 0.09 -12.59 -13.01
CA THR A 18 -1.00 -11.60 -13.19
C THR A 18 -1.94 -11.92 -14.36
N ARG A 19 -1.67 -12.97 -15.12
CA ARG A 19 -2.43 -13.27 -16.32
C ARG A 19 -3.78 -13.93 -16.02
N GLY A 20 -4.88 -13.22 -16.25
CA GLY A 20 -6.23 -13.77 -16.40
C GLY A 20 -6.89 -14.34 -15.15
N LYS A 21 -6.41 -14.05 -13.94
CA LYS A 21 -6.93 -14.60 -12.68
C LYS A 21 -7.37 -13.53 -11.69
N ARG A 22 -8.35 -13.89 -10.85
CA ARG A 22 -8.58 -13.17 -9.60
C ARG A 22 -7.40 -13.50 -8.67
N LEU A 23 -6.55 -12.52 -8.43
CA LEU A 23 -5.31 -12.67 -7.67
C LEU A 23 -5.60 -12.83 -6.17
N ARG A 24 -4.89 -13.76 -5.55
CA ARG A 24 -4.89 -14.00 -4.11
C ARG A 24 -3.47 -13.93 -3.55
N LEU A 25 -3.34 -13.64 -2.28
CA LEU A 25 -2.04 -13.57 -1.60
C LEU A 25 -1.20 -14.83 -1.80
N ARG A 26 -1.80 -16.00 -1.73
CA ARG A 26 -1.13 -17.29 -1.94
C ARG A 26 -0.48 -17.46 -3.32
N ASP A 27 -0.97 -16.74 -4.34
CA ASP A 27 -0.42 -16.80 -5.69
C ASP A 27 0.98 -16.19 -5.79
N PHE A 28 1.38 -15.41 -4.80
CA PHE A 28 2.65 -14.72 -4.72
C PHE A 28 3.66 -15.36 -3.75
N ARG A 29 3.43 -16.60 -3.30
CA ARG A 29 4.30 -17.28 -2.33
C ARG A 29 5.75 -17.39 -2.78
N ASP A 30 5.98 -17.52 -4.08
CA ASP A 30 7.32 -17.68 -4.67
C ASP A 30 7.86 -16.37 -5.27
N ALA A 31 7.06 -15.31 -5.26
CA ALA A 31 7.46 -14.01 -5.78
C ALA A 31 8.44 -13.31 -4.86
N PRO A 32 9.45 -12.61 -5.40
CA PRO A 32 10.30 -11.74 -4.60
C PRO A 32 9.53 -10.49 -4.20
N PHE A 33 9.58 -10.14 -2.92
CA PHE A 33 8.92 -8.96 -2.39
C PHE A 33 9.92 -7.86 -2.06
N ILE A 34 9.53 -6.63 -2.37
CA ILE A 34 10.14 -5.41 -1.87
C ILE A 34 9.26 -4.94 -0.72
N TRP A 35 9.86 -4.74 0.44
CA TRP A 35 9.14 -4.46 1.68
C TRP A 35 9.66 -3.20 2.36
N PHE A 36 8.93 -2.68 3.31
CA PHE A 36 9.40 -1.60 4.16
C PHE A 36 9.95 -2.14 5.48
N HIS A 37 10.80 -1.35 6.13
CA HIS A 37 11.36 -1.74 7.42
C HIS A 37 10.32 -1.72 8.54
N ARG A 38 10.32 -2.75 9.38
CA ARG A 38 9.42 -2.84 10.53
C ARG A 38 9.55 -1.64 11.47
N TRP A 39 10.74 -1.11 11.67
CA TRP A 39 10.97 0.04 12.54
C TRP A 39 10.28 1.33 12.06
N ALA A 40 9.99 1.47 10.79
CA ALA A 40 9.31 2.65 10.25
C ALA A 40 7.86 2.74 10.73
N ASN A 41 7.15 1.62 10.84
CA ASN A 41 5.81 1.53 11.41
C ASN A 41 5.54 0.08 11.85
N PRO A 42 5.89 -0.29 13.10
CA PRO A 42 5.76 -1.67 13.56
C PRO A 42 4.32 -2.20 13.54
N VAL A 43 3.37 -1.38 13.95
CA VAL A 43 1.94 -1.77 14.00
C VAL A 43 1.41 -2.08 12.60
N TYR A 44 1.72 -1.24 11.63
CA TYR A 44 1.34 -1.44 10.24
C TYR A 44 2.02 -2.69 9.64
N TYR A 45 3.30 -2.86 9.91
CA TYR A 45 4.06 -4.03 9.46
C TYR A 45 3.45 -5.33 9.99
N ASP A 46 3.19 -5.41 11.29
CA ASP A 46 2.66 -6.61 11.91
C ASP A 46 1.25 -6.94 11.44
N ARG A 47 0.41 -5.93 11.22
CA ARG A 47 -0.94 -6.11 10.66
C ARG A 47 -0.92 -6.63 9.22
N ILE A 48 -0.06 -6.10 8.37
CA ILE A 48 0.04 -6.56 6.98
C ILE A 48 0.59 -7.99 6.91
N MET A 49 1.56 -8.34 7.76
CA MET A 49 2.05 -9.70 7.89
C MET A 49 0.95 -10.67 8.34
N GLN A 50 0.11 -10.25 9.28
CA GLN A 50 -1.03 -11.05 9.73
C GLN A 50 -2.03 -11.33 8.59
N VAL A 51 -2.36 -10.32 7.80
CA VAL A 51 -3.23 -10.47 6.61
C VAL A 51 -2.60 -11.43 5.59
N CYS A 52 -1.30 -11.32 5.36
CA CYS A 52 -0.56 -12.22 4.48
C CYS A 52 -0.66 -13.69 4.94
N VAL A 53 -0.40 -13.93 6.23
CA VAL A 53 -0.49 -15.28 6.81
C VAL A 53 -1.90 -15.86 6.67
N GLN A 54 -2.93 -15.08 6.98
CA GLN A 54 -4.33 -15.49 6.83
C GLN A 54 -4.70 -15.80 5.38
N GLY A 55 -4.10 -15.10 4.42
CA GLY A 55 -4.30 -15.34 2.99
C GLY A 55 -3.43 -16.46 2.39
N GLY A 56 -2.64 -17.16 3.20
CA GLY A 56 -1.77 -18.25 2.75
C GLY A 56 -0.40 -17.81 2.24
N LEU A 57 -0.04 -16.54 2.41
CA LEU A 57 1.31 -16.03 2.18
C LEU A 57 2.06 -15.99 3.52
N THR A 58 2.43 -17.16 4.01
CA THR A 58 2.96 -17.35 5.38
C THR A 58 4.37 -16.84 5.57
N SER A 59 5.18 -16.80 4.51
CA SER A 59 6.57 -16.36 4.55
C SER A 59 6.92 -15.64 3.25
N PRO A 60 6.58 -14.35 3.12
CA PRO A 60 6.97 -13.58 1.95
C PRO A 60 8.49 -13.59 1.74
N ARG A 61 8.94 -13.87 0.53
CA ARG A 61 10.37 -13.85 0.21
C ARG A 61 10.83 -12.39 0.00
N ILE A 62 11.22 -11.73 1.08
CA ILE A 62 11.65 -10.33 1.05
C ILE A 62 13.08 -10.27 0.53
N VAL A 63 13.29 -9.65 -0.61
CA VAL A 63 14.61 -9.49 -1.26
C VAL A 63 15.23 -8.13 -1.00
N GLN A 64 14.42 -7.14 -0.66
CA GLN A 64 14.88 -5.78 -0.38
C GLN A 64 13.95 -5.09 0.60
N HIS A 65 14.53 -4.36 1.55
CA HIS A 65 13.82 -3.42 2.41
C HIS A 65 14.12 -1.99 1.99
N VAL A 66 13.10 -1.15 1.99
CA VAL A 66 13.19 0.28 1.63
C VAL A 66 12.40 1.14 2.61
N VAL A 67 12.59 2.44 2.55
CA VAL A 67 11.95 3.38 3.48
C VAL A 67 10.80 4.15 2.83
N ASP A 68 10.90 4.43 1.54
CA ASP A 68 9.95 5.27 0.83
C ASP A 68 9.29 4.58 -0.36
N GLN A 69 8.07 5.02 -0.68
CA GLN A 69 7.24 4.42 -1.72
C GLN A 69 7.79 4.66 -3.13
N ALA A 70 8.45 5.76 -3.40
CA ALA A 70 9.01 6.05 -4.73
C ALA A 70 10.13 5.07 -5.07
N THR A 71 10.97 4.74 -4.10
CA THR A 71 11.99 3.70 -4.24
C THR A 71 11.37 2.33 -4.46
N ILE A 72 10.30 1.98 -3.73
CA ILE A 72 9.56 0.72 -3.96
C ILE A 72 9.13 0.60 -5.42
N LEU A 73 8.46 1.62 -5.96
CA LEU A 73 7.96 1.60 -7.32
C LEU A 73 9.08 1.54 -8.37
N SER A 74 10.19 2.22 -8.11
CA SER A 74 11.37 2.17 -8.97
C SER A 74 11.95 0.76 -9.05
N LEU A 75 12.08 0.08 -7.91
CA LEU A 75 12.59 -1.29 -7.86
C LEU A 75 11.62 -2.30 -8.51
N VAL A 76 10.31 -2.12 -8.34
CA VAL A 76 9.29 -2.91 -9.06
C VAL A 76 9.40 -2.68 -10.55
N SER A 77 9.56 -1.43 -11.00
CA SER A 77 9.78 -1.08 -12.40
C SER A 77 11.02 -1.76 -13.00
N CYS A 78 12.08 -1.91 -12.20
CA CYS A 78 13.30 -2.63 -12.56
C CYS A 78 13.17 -4.15 -12.45
N ARG A 79 11.98 -4.69 -12.23
CA ARG A 79 11.69 -6.13 -12.11
C ARG A 79 12.39 -6.86 -10.95
N LEU A 80 12.77 -6.13 -9.89
CA LEU A 80 13.35 -6.75 -8.69
C LEU A 80 12.33 -7.58 -7.91
N GLY A 81 11.07 -7.24 -7.97
CA GLY A 81 10.02 -7.93 -7.24
C GLY A 81 8.68 -7.24 -7.32
N VAL A 82 7.77 -7.67 -6.47
CA VAL A 82 6.44 -7.09 -6.28
C VAL A 82 6.37 -6.40 -4.92
N ALA A 83 5.39 -5.53 -4.72
CA ALA A 83 5.23 -4.81 -3.46
C ALA A 83 3.76 -4.49 -3.18
N PHE A 84 3.41 -4.34 -1.91
CA PHE A 84 2.13 -3.76 -1.52
C PHE A 84 2.25 -2.24 -1.43
N VAL A 85 1.34 -1.55 -2.06
CA VAL A 85 1.29 -0.08 -2.10
C VAL A 85 -0.15 0.40 -1.91
N SER A 86 -0.32 1.65 -1.51
CA SER A 86 -1.65 2.26 -1.46
C SER A 86 -2.26 2.36 -2.86
N GLU A 87 -3.57 2.18 -2.99
CA GLU A 87 -4.28 2.40 -4.26
C GLU A 87 -4.07 3.81 -4.82
N THR A 88 -3.81 4.80 -3.95
CA THR A 88 -3.52 6.18 -4.38
C THR A 88 -2.24 6.31 -5.18
N THR A 89 -1.39 5.29 -5.16
CA THR A 89 -0.16 5.22 -5.94
C THR A 89 -0.42 5.31 -7.45
N HIS A 90 -1.63 5.01 -7.93
CA HIS A 90 -1.95 5.10 -9.36
C HIS A 90 -1.68 6.49 -9.96
N TRP A 91 -1.77 7.55 -9.16
CA TRP A 91 -1.47 8.92 -9.59
C TRP A 91 0.02 9.14 -9.95
N HIS A 92 0.90 8.31 -9.42
CA HIS A 92 2.36 8.41 -9.57
C HIS A 92 3.01 7.11 -10.03
N CYS A 93 2.22 6.20 -10.62
CA CYS A 93 2.71 4.88 -11.01
C CYS A 93 3.60 4.96 -12.24
N PRO A 94 4.84 4.44 -12.19
CA PRO A 94 5.71 4.37 -13.36
C PRO A 94 5.11 3.52 -14.48
N ARG A 95 5.44 3.83 -15.73
CA ARG A 95 4.90 3.11 -16.91
C ARG A 95 5.18 1.61 -16.93
N GLY A 96 6.25 1.17 -16.28
CA GLY A 96 6.64 -0.24 -16.19
C GLY A 96 5.96 -1.03 -15.07
N VAL A 97 5.09 -0.39 -14.29
CA VAL A 97 4.40 -0.99 -13.15
C VAL A 97 2.91 -1.07 -13.40
N THR A 98 2.30 -2.16 -12.98
CA THR A 98 0.83 -2.34 -12.94
C THR A 98 0.39 -2.48 -11.49
N LEU A 99 -0.68 -1.79 -11.13
CA LEU A 99 -1.33 -1.95 -9.83
C LEU A 99 -2.50 -2.92 -9.97
N LEU A 100 -2.53 -3.93 -9.12
CA LEU A 100 -3.46 -5.04 -9.21
C LEU A 100 -4.21 -5.21 -7.89
N PRO A 101 -5.55 -5.34 -7.94
CA PRO A 101 -6.32 -5.72 -6.77
C PRO A 101 -6.03 -7.18 -6.41
N VAL A 102 -5.92 -7.45 -5.11
CA VAL A 102 -5.77 -8.80 -4.55
C VAL A 102 -6.98 -9.08 -3.67
N VAL A 103 -7.71 -10.15 -3.96
CA VAL A 103 -9.05 -10.40 -3.41
C VAL A 103 -9.07 -10.54 -1.89
N ASP A 104 -8.04 -11.13 -1.32
CA ASP A 104 -7.89 -11.38 0.11
C ASP A 104 -6.91 -10.42 0.81
N LEU A 105 -6.54 -9.33 0.14
CA LEU A 105 -5.80 -8.21 0.70
C LEU A 105 -6.77 -7.12 1.16
N ASP A 106 -7.60 -7.44 2.16
CA ASP A 106 -8.48 -6.47 2.79
C ASP A 106 -7.70 -5.71 3.87
N PHE A 107 -7.17 -4.57 3.49
CA PHE A 107 -6.36 -3.75 4.37
C PHE A 107 -6.72 -2.27 4.24
N PRO A 108 -7.69 -1.80 5.03
CA PRO A 108 -8.08 -0.40 5.01
C PRO A 108 -6.93 0.48 5.54
N LEU A 109 -6.65 1.56 4.81
CA LEU A 109 -5.65 2.56 5.15
C LEU A 109 -6.35 3.83 5.64
N PRO A 110 -6.52 4.03 6.94
CA PRO A 110 -7.09 5.26 7.46
C PRO A 110 -6.06 6.40 7.32
N PHE A 111 -6.56 7.57 6.95
CA PHE A 111 -5.79 8.82 6.96
C PHE A 111 -6.33 9.72 8.07
N TYR A 112 -5.43 10.30 8.83
CA TYR A 112 -5.76 11.17 9.94
C TYR A 112 -5.23 12.57 9.69
N LEU A 113 -6.07 13.56 9.94
CA LEU A 113 -5.64 14.94 10.08
C LEU A 113 -5.34 15.20 11.56
N ILE A 114 -4.13 15.65 11.84
CA ILE A 114 -3.68 15.89 13.21
C ILE A 114 -3.22 17.34 13.32
N TRP A 115 -3.68 18.04 14.34
CA TRP A 115 -3.26 19.42 14.62
C TRP A 115 -3.19 19.65 16.13
N ARG A 116 -2.54 20.75 16.54
CA ARG A 116 -2.49 21.12 17.96
C ARG A 116 -3.87 21.51 18.45
N LYS A 117 -4.26 20.98 19.60
CA LYS A 117 -5.57 21.20 20.19
C LYS A 117 -5.88 22.69 20.42
N ASP A 118 -4.87 23.45 20.88
CA ASP A 118 -5.01 24.84 21.28
C ASP A 118 -4.44 25.81 20.23
N ASP A 119 -4.45 25.44 18.97
CA ASP A 119 -3.97 26.31 17.90
C ASP A 119 -5.00 27.41 17.60
N PRO A 120 -4.63 28.70 17.79
CA PRO A 120 -5.56 29.82 17.62
C PRO A 120 -5.78 30.24 16.16
N SER A 121 -5.16 29.55 15.18
CA SER A 121 -5.21 29.92 13.78
C SER A 121 -6.60 29.79 13.18
N ALA A 122 -7.20 30.92 12.77
CA ALA A 122 -8.47 30.93 12.04
C ALA A 122 -8.36 30.21 10.67
N LEU A 123 -7.17 30.23 10.04
CA LEU A 123 -6.90 29.52 8.80
C LEU A 123 -6.97 28.01 9.00
N LEU A 124 -6.38 27.51 10.09
CA LEU A 124 -6.44 26.10 10.46
C LEU A 124 -7.90 25.66 10.69
N GLN A 125 -8.69 26.42 11.42
CA GLN A 125 -10.10 26.11 11.68
C GLN A 125 -10.91 26.02 10.39
N ARG A 126 -10.68 26.94 9.43
CA ARG A 126 -11.32 26.90 8.12
C ARG A 126 -10.90 25.67 7.31
N PHE A 127 -9.62 25.31 7.35
CA PHE A 127 -9.11 24.13 6.68
C PHE A 127 -9.73 22.85 7.22
N VAL A 128 -9.77 22.69 8.55
CA VAL A 128 -10.39 21.54 9.22
C VAL A 128 -11.86 21.43 8.83
N ALA A 129 -12.61 22.52 8.90
CA ALA A 129 -14.03 22.55 8.52
C ALA A 129 -14.24 22.13 7.05
N GLN A 130 -13.36 22.54 6.13
CA GLN A 130 -13.43 22.13 4.73
C GLN A 130 -13.13 20.65 4.54
N VAL A 131 -12.15 20.10 5.25
CA VAL A 131 -11.83 18.67 5.19
C VAL A 131 -12.99 17.83 5.73
N GLU A 132 -13.59 18.22 6.85
CA GLU A 132 -14.77 17.56 7.42
C GLU A 132 -15.96 17.60 6.46
N ALA A 133 -16.23 18.73 5.81
CA ALA A 133 -17.28 18.86 4.82
C ALA A 133 -17.05 18.01 3.55
N ALA A 134 -15.79 17.82 3.16
CA ALA A 134 -15.44 17.01 2.00
C ALA A 134 -15.55 15.49 2.24
N GLN A 135 -15.66 15.07 3.51
CA GLN A 135 -15.83 13.66 3.89
C GLN A 135 -17.30 13.20 3.90
N CYS A 136 -18.20 14.11 3.76
CA CYS A 136 -19.66 13.82 3.72
C CYS A 136 -20.15 13.40 2.33
#